data_f00647e66896a3ec84bff3c4439c4dd9
#
_entry.id   f00647e66896a3ec84bff3c4439c4dd9
#
_cell.length_a   1.000
_cell.length_b   1.000
_cell.length_c   1.000
_cell.angle_alpha   90.00
_cell.angle_beta   90.00
_cell.angle_gamma   90.00
#
_symmetry.space_group_name_H-M   'P 1'
#
loop_
_entity.id
_entity.type
_entity.pdbx_description
1 polymer ?
#
loop_
_entity_poly.entity_id
_entity_poly.type
_entity_poly.pdbx_seq_one_letter_code
_entity_poly.pdbx_strand_id
1 'polypeptide(L)'
;TSLDAYLERKPDTQTEIYYVTGDSVSSVANSPHLDPFKARDLEVLYWVDPLDVLIAPGLMEYKETPFKNIDDADIELPDSEDEAKEAESEATLPEKAFNEFVGRCVTTLGDKVLEVRASKVLKNSPVRLVSPADAQNREMDRIQRLLKQDYEVPKRILEVNRNHPLVAHLAHLVANQPDSELVTLSIEQLYDSALIQEGLHPNPADILPRIQQ
;
A
#
# COMPACT_ATOMS: atom_id res chain seq x y z
N THR A 1 12.16 -19.88 7.10
CA THR A 1 12.28 -19.74 8.55
C THR A 1 11.17 -20.52 9.25
N SER A 2 11.28 -20.74 10.55
CA SER A 2 10.19 -21.26 11.39
C SER A 2 9.59 -20.13 12.24
N LEU A 3 8.38 -20.32 12.76
CA LEU A 3 7.76 -19.36 13.67
C LEU A 3 8.57 -19.22 14.97
N ASP A 4 9.18 -20.30 15.47
CA ASP A 4 10.07 -20.24 16.62
C ASP A 4 11.28 -19.36 16.36
N ALA A 5 11.95 -19.57 15.22
CA ALA A 5 13.10 -18.77 14.85
C ALA A 5 12.75 -17.28 14.59
N TYR A 6 11.53 -17.01 14.14
CA TYR A 6 11.02 -15.64 14.02
C TYR A 6 10.86 -15.00 15.40
N LEU A 7 10.21 -15.69 16.35
CA LEU A 7 10.01 -15.17 17.70
C LEU A 7 11.32 -14.95 18.46
N GLU A 8 12.34 -15.77 18.19
CA GLU A 8 13.69 -15.61 18.78
C GLU A 8 14.41 -14.35 18.28
N ARG A 9 14.11 -13.88 17.04
CA ARG A 9 14.76 -12.74 16.42
C ARG A 9 13.99 -11.43 16.57
N LYS A 10 12.69 -11.52 16.82
CA LYS A 10 11.86 -10.32 16.89
C LYS A 10 12.30 -9.42 18.04
N PRO A 11 12.34 -8.08 17.86
CA PRO A 11 12.61 -7.14 18.93
C PRO A 11 11.56 -7.24 20.06
N ASP A 12 11.97 -6.96 21.31
CA ASP A 12 11.05 -6.95 22.46
C ASP A 12 9.92 -5.93 22.32
N THR A 13 10.14 -4.86 21.56
CA THR A 13 9.15 -3.82 21.26
C THR A 13 8.08 -4.27 20.26
N GLN A 14 8.33 -5.35 19.54
CA GLN A 14 7.37 -5.91 18.57
C GLN A 14 6.42 -6.87 19.27
N THR A 15 5.13 -6.58 19.23
CA THR A 15 4.09 -7.37 19.91
C THR A 15 3.38 -8.38 19.01
N GLU A 16 3.61 -8.32 17.70
CA GLU A 16 2.88 -9.09 16.69
C GLU A 16 3.83 -9.84 15.76
N ILE A 17 3.33 -10.91 15.14
CA ILE A 17 3.99 -11.61 14.03
C ILE A 17 3.47 -10.98 12.74
N TYR A 18 4.32 -10.22 12.07
CA TYR A 18 3.96 -9.57 10.81
C TYR A 18 4.05 -10.55 9.64
N TYR A 19 3.02 -10.53 8.79
CA TYR A 19 3.02 -11.31 7.56
C TYR A 19 2.38 -10.54 6.41
N VAL A 20 2.70 -10.97 5.20
CA VAL A 20 2.09 -10.50 3.95
C VAL A 20 1.88 -11.68 3.02
N THR A 21 0.74 -11.69 2.33
CA THR A 21 0.43 -12.69 1.31
C THR A 21 0.74 -12.16 -0.09
N GLY A 22 1.08 -13.03 -1.02
CA GLY A 22 1.31 -12.63 -2.41
C GLY A 22 1.55 -13.79 -3.35
N ASP A 23 1.60 -13.50 -4.65
CA ASP A 23 1.73 -14.51 -5.71
C ASP A 23 3.17 -15.06 -5.84
N SER A 24 4.16 -14.29 -5.40
CA SER A 24 5.58 -14.68 -5.43
C SER A 24 6.42 -13.84 -4.48
N VAL A 25 7.57 -14.37 -4.08
CA VAL A 25 8.56 -13.64 -3.26
C VAL A 25 8.97 -12.32 -3.93
N SER A 26 9.14 -12.31 -5.25
CA SER A 26 9.51 -11.11 -6.00
C SER A 26 8.43 -10.03 -5.96
N SER A 27 7.16 -10.41 -6.10
CA SER A 27 6.03 -9.49 -6.00
C SER A 27 5.95 -8.88 -4.59
N VAL A 28 5.98 -9.72 -3.57
CA VAL A 28 5.90 -9.29 -2.17
C VAL A 28 7.07 -8.37 -1.79
N ALA A 29 8.30 -8.72 -2.19
CA ALA A 29 9.49 -7.93 -1.86
C ALA A 29 9.47 -6.48 -2.38
N ASN A 30 8.67 -6.22 -3.41
CA ASN A 30 8.46 -4.89 -4.00
C ASN A 30 7.16 -4.22 -3.52
N SER A 31 6.44 -4.82 -2.57
CA SER A 31 5.22 -4.24 -2.02
C SER A 31 5.50 -2.96 -1.23
N PRO A 32 4.73 -1.88 -1.46
CA PRO A 32 4.84 -0.64 -0.69
C PRO A 32 4.46 -0.83 0.79
N HIS A 33 3.72 -1.88 1.12
CA HIS A 33 3.37 -2.20 2.50
C HIS A 33 4.59 -2.59 3.34
N LEU A 34 5.68 -3.03 2.71
CA LEU A 34 6.94 -3.33 3.39
C LEU A 34 7.78 -2.09 3.74
N ASP A 35 7.52 -0.95 3.11
CA ASP A 35 8.32 0.26 3.32
C ASP A 35 8.51 0.61 4.82
N PRO A 36 7.44 0.69 5.63
CA PRO A 36 7.56 1.07 7.03
C PRO A 36 8.24 0.00 7.89
N PHE A 37 8.18 -1.27 7.50
CA PHE A 37 8.85 -2.38 8.20
C PHE A 37 10.33 -2.42 7.89
N LYS A 38 10.71 -2.25 6.62
CA LYS A 38 12.10 -2.15 6.17
C LYS A 38 12.81 -0.95 6.82
N ALA A 39 12.12 0.18 6.95
CA ALA A 39 12.67 1.37 7.59
C ALA A 39 12.95 1.18 9.10
N ARG A 40 12.30 0.19 9.74
CA ARG A 40 12.46 -0.14 11.16
C ARG A 40 13.21 -1.44 11.42
N ASP A 41 13.73 -2.06 10.37
CA ASP A 41 14.40 -3.38 10.44
C ASP A 41 13.50 -4.48 11.06
N LEU A 42 12.19 -4.39 10.82
CA LEU A 42 11.22 -5.37 11.28
C LEU A 42 11.07 -6.51 10.27
N GLU A 43 11.17 -7.75 10.76
CA GLU A 43 10.99 -8.94 9.93
C GLU A 43 9.52 -9.17 9.59
N VAL A 44 9.22 -9.42 8.31
CA VAL A 44 7.89 -9.76 7.82
C VAL A 44 7.93 -11.11 7.14
N LEU A 45 7.03 -12.01 7.49
CA LEU A 45 6.87 -13.33 6.86
C LEU A 45 6.18 -13.17 5.49
N TYR A 46 6.79 -13.75 4.45
CA TYR A 46 6.22 -13.78 3.11
C TYR A 46 5.49 -15.10 2.89
N TRP A 47 4.19 -15.03 2.79
CA TRP A 47 3.32 -16.17 2.53
C TRP A 47 2.94 -16.16 1.05
N VAL A 48 3.61 -17.02 0.30
CA VAL A 48 3.51 -17.04 -1.18
C VAL A 48 3.04 -18.40 -1.72
N ASP A 49 2.76 -19.36 -0.85
CA ASP A 49 2.12 -20.61 -1.25
C ASP A 49 0.62 -20.36 -1.46
N PRO A 50 0.01 -20.89 -2.53
CA PRO A 50 -1.44 -20.77 -2.76
C PRO A 50 -2.31 -21.25 -1.59
N LEU A 51 -1.82 -22.15 -0.75
CA LEU A 51 -2.52 -22.63 0.45
C LEU A 51 -2.43 -21.63 1.61
N ASP A 52 -1.42 -20.78 1.65
CA ASP A 52 -1.26 -19.78 2.72
C ASP A 52 -2.48 -18.85 2.80
N VAL A 53 -3.04 -18.48 1.65
CA VAL A 53 -4.25 -17.64 1.55
C VAL A 53 -5.45 -18.26 2.25
N LEU A 54 -5.55 -19.59 2.25
CA LEU A 54 -6.64 -20.31 2.92
C LEU A 54 -6.39 -20.50 4.42
N ILE A 55 -5.14 -20.53 4.84
CA ILE A 55 -4.73 -20.78 6.23
C ILE A 55 -4.64 -19.47 7.02
N ALA A 56 -4.16 -18.40 6.39
CA ALA A 56 -3.93 -17.10 7.01
C ALA A 56 -5.10 -16.58 7.87
N PRO A 57 -6.36 -16.60 7.38
CA PRO A 57 -7.50 -16.10 8.17
C PRO A 57 -7.78 -16.92 9.44
N GLY A 58 -7.31 -18.18 9.47
CA GLY A 58 -7.49 -19.08 10.61
C GLY A 58 -6.36 -19.00 11.65
N LEU A 59 -5.23 -18.40 11.30
CA LEU A 59 -4.10 -18.24 12.21
C LEU A 59 -4.24 -16.92 12.98
N MET A 60 -4.75 -17.01 14.20
CA MET A 60 -4.95 -15.84 15.05
C MET A 60 -3.70 -15.50 15.84
N GLU A 61 -3.02 -16.51 16.40
CA GLU A 61 -1.84 -16.32 17.24
C GLU A 61 -0.90 -17.54 17.21
N TYR A 62 0.36 -17.31 17.57
CA TYR A 62 1.34 -18.35 17.83
C TYR A 62 2.11 -18.04 19.12
N LYS A 63 2.06 -18.93 20.11
CA LYS A 63 2.67 -18.74 21.44
C LYS A 63 2.30 -17.38 22.05
N GLU A 64 0.99 -17.11 22.14
CA GLU A 64 0.45 -15.85 22.69
C GLU A 64 0.83 -14.58 21.89
N THR A 65 1.45 -14.71 20.72
CA THR A 65 1.78 -13.60 19.84
C THR A 65 0.84 -13.58 18.65
N PRO A 66 -0.01 -12.54 18.48
CA PRO A 66 -0.98 -12.47 17.39
C PRO A 66 -0.30 -12.28 16.03
N PHE A 67 -0.96 -12.81 14.98
CA PHE A 67 -0.59 -12.51 13.60
C PHE A 67 -1.22 -11.20 13.15
N LYS A 68 -0.45 -10.39 12.43
CA LYS A 68 -0.91 -9.14 11.85
C LYS A 68 -0.53 -9.06 10.37
N ASN A 69 -1.54 -8.90 9.51
CA ASN A 69 -1.31 -8.64 8.10
C ASN A 69 -0.82 -7.20 7.93
N ILE A 70 0.34 -7.01 7.27
CA ILE A 70 0.90 -5.67 7.05
C ILE A 70 0.11 -4.83 6.05
N ASP A 71 -0.81 -5.45 5.35
CA ASP A 71 -1.72 -4.79 4.42
C ASP A 71 -2.90 -4.10 5.12
N ASP A 72 -3.10 -4.30 6.42
CA ASP A 72 -4.18 -3.66 7.16
C ASP A 72 -4.00 -2.14 7.24
N ALA A 73 -5.11 -1.41 7.12
CA ALA A 73 -5.11 0.06 7.16
C ALA A 73 -4.70 0.63 8.52
N ASP A 74 -5.00 -0.11 9.59
CA ASP A 74 -4.83 0.33 10.99
C ASP A 74 -3.64 -0.36 11.67
N ILE A 75 -2.53 -0.51 10.89
CA ILE A 75 -1.33 -1.09 11.48
C ILE A 75 -0.60 -0.04 12.31
N GLU A 76 -0.46 -0.33 13.60
CA GLU A 76 0.35 0.46 14.52
C GLU A 76 1.75 -0.15 14.59
N LEU A 77 2.75 0.64 14.26
CA LEU A 77 4.15 0.23 14.31
C LEU A 77 4.82 0.84 15.54
N PRO A 78 5.77 0.13 16.14
CA PRO A 78 6.59 0.71 17.21
C PRO A 78 7.23 2.03 16.75
N ASP A 79 7.19 3.05 17.61
CA ASP A 79 7.83 4.33 17.33
C ASP A 79 9.31 4.12 17.02
N SER A 80 9.80 4.66 15.93
CA SER A 80 11.23 4.71 15.64
C SER A 80 11.79 6.05 16.13
N GLU A 81 12.92 6.02 16.85
CA GLU A 81 13.60 7.24 17.33
C GLU A 81 13.98 8.20 16.17
N ASP A 82 14.04 7.70 14.95
CA ASP A 82 14.38 8.46 13.76
C ASP A 82 13.18 9.23 13.17
N GLU A 83 11.95 8.83 13.43
CA GLU A 83 10.76 9.53 12.90
C GLU A 83 10.57 10.94 13.45
N ALA A 84 10.96 11.17 14.69
CA ALA A 84 10.93 12.50 15.31
C ALA A 84 11.95 13.47 14.67
N LYS A 85 13.05 12.94 14.12
CA LYS A 85 14.10 13.74 13.47
C LYS A 85 13.85 13.97 11.98
N GLU A 86 13.26 13.00 11.29
CA GLU A 86 12.92 13.13 9.86
C GLU A 86 11.74 14.08 9.63
N ALA A 87 10.79 14.17 10.55
CA ALA A 87 9.68 15.13 10.48
C ALA A 87 10.13 16.60 10.47
N GLU A 88 11.33 16.90 10.98
CA GLU A 88 11.90 18.26 11.03
C GLU A 88 12.85 18.59 9.86
N SER A 89 13.36 17.62 9.09
CA SER A 89 14.49 17.85 8.19
C SER A 89 14.17 17.83 6.69
N GLU A 90 13.03 17.33 6.25
CA GLU A 90 12.66 17.32 4.85
C GLU A 90 11.65 18.41 4.51
N ALA A 91 11.92 19.13 3.40
CA ALA A 91 11.00 20.11 2.82
C ALA A 91 9.71 19.42 2.38
N THR A 92 8.83 19.13 3.34
CA THR A 92 7.52 18.52 3.06
C THR A 92 6.72 19.43 2.17
N LEU A 93 6.05 18.85 1.17
CA LEU A 93 5.10 19.57 0.33
C LEU A 93 4.13 20.37 1.23
N PRO A 94 3.91 21.70 1.00
CA PRO A 94 2.97 22.48 1.78
C PRO A 94 1.59 21.83 1.83
N GLU A 95 0.96 21.86 2.99
CA GLU A 95 -0.32 21.19 3.23
C GLU A 95 -1.40 21.60 2.21
N LYS A 96 -1.47 22.90 1.89
CA LYS A 96 -2.39 23.42 0.88
C LYS A 96 -2.19 22.74 -0.49
N ALA A 97 -0.94 22.68 -0.97
CA ALA A 97 -0.63 22.08 -2.27
C ALA A 97 -0.90 20.56 -2.26
N PHE A 98 -0.64 19.89 -1.15
CA PHE A 98 -0.97 18.49 -0.98
C PHE A 98 -2.49 18.25 -1.04
N ASN A 99 -3.28 19.05 -0.33
CA ASN A 99 -4.74 18.94 -0.32
C ASN A 99 -5.35 19.24 -1.70
N GLU A 100 -4.80 20.17 -2.47
CA GLU A 100 -5.19 20.42 -3.85
C GLU A 100 -4.90 19.20 -4.75
N PHE A 101 -3.74 18.57 -4.58
CA PHE A 101 -3.40 17.32 -5.28
C PHE A 101 -4.34 16.16 -4.90
N VAL A 102 -4.62 15.97 -3.60
CA VAL A 102 -5.59 14.98 -3.12
C VAL A 102 -6.97 15.20 -3.73
N GLY A 103 -7.44 16.46 -3.75
CA GLY A 103 -8.70 16.84 -4.40
C GLY A 103 -8.72 16.47 -5.89
N ARG A 104 -7.59 16.66 -6.59
CA ARG A 104 -7.45 16.27 -7.99
C ARG A 104 -7.48 14.74 -8.15
N CYS A 105 -6.84 13.98 -7.25
CA CYS A 105 -6.92 12.52 -7.24
C CYS A 105 -8.37 12.03 -7.07
N VAL A 106 -9.10 12.61 -6.11
CA VAL A 106 -10.52 12.28 -5.88
C VAL A 106 -11.35 12.55 -7.14
N THR A 107 -11.16 13.72 -7.78
CA THR A 107 -11.90 14.07 -9.00
C THR A 107 -11.56 13.15 -10.16
N THR A 108 -10.30 12.77 -10.32
CA THR A 108 -9.83 11.91 -11.42
C THR A 108 -10.27 10.45 -11.24
N LEU A 109 -10.15 9.93 -10.03
CA LEU A 109 -10.45 8.52 -9.75
C LEU A 109 -11.94 8.26 -9.50
N GLY A 110 -12.67 9.26 -9.02
CA GLY A 110 -14.11 9.15 -8.76
C GLY A 110 -14.48 7.93 -7.93
N ASP A 111 -15.38 7.13 -8.44
CA ASP A 111 -15.89 5.94 -7.76
C ASP A 111 -14.93 4.75 -7.67
N LYS A 112 -13.73 4.86 -8.24
CA LYS A 112 -12.72 3.78 -8.21
C LYS A 112 -12.12 3.59 -6.82
N VAL A 113 -12.12 4.64 -5.98
CA VAL A 113 -11.58 4.64 -4.63
C VAL A 113 -12.65 5.00 -3.61
N LEU A 114 -12.48 4.54 -2.36
CA LEU A 114 -13.31 4.95 -1.23
C LEU A 114 -12.91 6.33 -0.72
N GLU A 115 -11.60 6.55 -0.62
CA GLU A 115 -10.98 7.74 -0.06
C GLU A 115 -9.58 7.91 -0.64
N VAL A 116 -9.10 9.14 -0.70
CA VAL A 116 -7.69 9.47 -0.93
C VAL A 116 -7.18 10.24 0.26
N ARG A 117 -6.12 9.76 0.92
CA ARG A 117 -5.58 10.38 2.12
C ARG A 117 -4.05 10.36 2.17
N ALA A 118 -3.47 11.17 3.08
CA ALA A 118 -2.05 11.12 3.36
C ALA A 118 -1.68 9.79 4.02
N SER A 119 -0.61 9.17 3.56
CA SER A 119 -0.02 8.03 4.26
C SER A 119 0.80 8.52 5.47
N LYS A 120 0.68 7.78 6.58
CA LYS A 120 1.49 7.99 7.78
C LYS A 120 2.73 7.10 7.82
N VAL A 121 2.80 6.12 6.92
CA VAL A 121 3.77 5.01 7.01
C VAL A 121 4.64 4.84 5.77
N LEU A 122 4.23 5.35 4.59
CA LEU A 122 5.02 5.25 3.38
C LEU A 122 6.31 6.07 3.48
N LYS A 123 7.44 5.46 3.09
CA LYS A 123 8.77 6.09 3.02
C LYS A 123 9.24 6.24 1.57
N ASN A 124 9.33 5.17 0.82
CA ASN A 124 9.92 5.16 -0.53
C ASN A 124 8.90 5.11 -1.66
N SER A 125 7.72 4.56 -1.42
CA SER A 125 6.69 4.43 -2.45
C SER A 125 5.78 5.66 -2.50
N PRO A 126 5.32 6.10 -3.70
CA PRO A 126 4.47 7.28 -3.85
C PRO A 126 3.05 7.06 -3.34
N VAL A 127 2.51 5.85 -3.52
CA VAL A 127 1.14 5.48 -3.14
C VAL A 127 1.06 4.02 -2.73
N ARG A 128 0.01 3.68 -1.98
CA ARG A 128 -0.44 2.30 -1.75
C ARG A 128 -1.96 2.25 -1.68
N LEU A 129 -2.53 1.08 -1.91
CA LEU A 129 -3.95 0.80 -1.66
C LEU A 129 -4.08 0.05 -0.35
N VAL A 130 -4.98 0.49 0.52
CA VAL A 130 -5.28 -0.19 1.78
C VAL A 130 -6.75 -0.56 1.87
N SER A 131 -7.02 -1.70 2.49
CA SER A 131 -8.39 -2.12 2.78
C SER A 131 -8.94 -1.29 3.93
N PRO A 132 -10.21 -0.87 3.92
CA PRO A 132 -10.86 -0.37 5.13
C PRO A 132 -10.86 -1.47 6.20
N ALA A 133 -10.86 -1.08 7.48
CA ALA A 133 -10.76 -1.99 8.63
C ALA A 133 -11.86 -3.08 8.67
N ASP A 134 -12.99 -2.81 8.06
CA ASP A 134 -14.16 -3.70 7.96
C ASP A 134 -14.21 -4.53 6.67
N ALA A 135 -13.23 -4.36 5.77
CA ALA A 135 -13.20 -5.10 4.50
C ALA A 135 -12.85 -6.57 4.72
N GLN A 136 -13.77 -7.43 4.34
CA GLN A 136 -13.53 -8.87 4.33
C GLN A 136 -12.45 -9.22 3.30
N ASN A 137 -11.39 -9.85 3.82
CA ASN A 137 -10.36 -10.63 3.12
C ASN A 137 -9.95 -10.23 1.69
N ARG A 138 -8.81 -9.54 1.57
CA ARG A 138 -8.09 -9.31 0.31
C ARG A 138 -7.79 -10.60 -0.46
N GLU A 139 -7.50 -11.67 0.26
CA GLU A 139 -7.28 -12.98 -0.31
C GLU A 139 -8.51 -13.47 -1.07
N MET A 140 -9.70 -13.20 -0.55
CA MET A 140 -10.95 -13.54 -1.22
C MET A 140 -11.14 -12.72 -2.50
N ASP A 141 -10.75 -11.45 -2.51
CA ASP A 141 -10.80 -10.61 -3.71
C ASP A 141 -9.88 -11.16 -4.82
N ARG A 142 -8.68 -11.62 -4.47
CA ARG A 142 -7.75 -12.27 -5.42
C ARG A 142 -8.32 -13.58 -5.97
N ILE A 143 -8.91 -14.41 -5.10
CA ILE A 143 -9.57 -15.66 -5.51
C ILE A 143 -10.77 -15.33 -6.42
N GLN A 144 -11.58 -14.34 -6.09
CA GLN A 144 -12.72 -13.92 -6.91
C GLN A 144 -12.28 -13.44 -8.29
N ARG A 145 -11.16 -12.69 -8.38
CA ARG A 145 -10.59 -12.28 -9.67
C ARG A 145 -10.23 -13.47 -10.55
N LEU A 146 -9.66 -14.53 -9.97
CA LEU A 146 -9.28 -15.73 -10.72
C LEU A 146 -10.49 -16.56 -11.19
N LEU A 147 -11.60 -16.51 -10.44
CA LEU A 147 -12.77 -17.36 -10.69
C LEU A 147 -13.87 -16.68 -11.50
N LYS A 148 -13.93 -15.35 -11.55
CA LYS A 148 -15.02 -14.61 -12.21
C LYS A 148 -14.56 -13.99 -13.52
N GLN A 149 -15.37 -14.17 -14.58
CA GLN A 149 -15.18 -13.46 -15.84
C GLN A 149 -15.56 -11.96 -15.74
N ASP A 150 -16.50 -11.63 -14.84
CA ASP A 150 -16.96 -10.26 -14.55
C ASP A 150 -16.43 -9.84 -13.16
N TYR A 151 -15.11 -9.65 -13.05
CA TYR A 151 -14.49 -9.19 -11.82
C TYR A 151 -14.63 -7.68 -11.68
N GLU A 152 -15.29 -7.23 -10.62
CA GLU A 152 -15.29 -5.83 -10.19
C GLU A 152 -14.15 -5.59 -9.22
N VAL A 153 -13.31 -4.57 -9.51
CA VAL A 153 -12.21 -4.18 -8.65
C VAL A 153 -12.78 -3.65 -7.33
N PRO A 154 -12.41 -4.24 -6.18
CA PRO A 154 -12.90 -3.75 -4.90
C PRO A 154 -12.38 -2.34 -4.63
N LYS A 155 -13.28 -1.45 -4.20
CA LYS A 155 -12.90 -0.09 -3.85
C LYS A 155 -11.99 -0.10 -2.62
N ARG A 156 -10.90 0.65 -2.69
CA ARG A 156 -9.87 0.75 -1.65
C ARG A 156 -9.63 2.21 -1.27
N ILE A 157 -8.94 2.42 -0.16
CA ILE A 157 -8.40 3.72 0.22
C ILE A 157 -7.05 3.88 -0.47
N LEU A 158 -6.85 4.98 -1.20
CA LEU A 158 -5.55 5.33 -1.77
C LEU A 158 -4.78 6.19 -0.77
N GLU A 159 -3.72 5.66 -0.21
CA GLU A 159 -2.78 6.41 0.62
C GLU A 159 -1.65 6.99 -0.23
N VAL A 160 -1.38 8.28 -0.03
CA VAL A 160 -0.41 9.07 -0.79
C VAL A 160 0.72 9.52 0.12
N ASN A 161 1.96 9.27 -0.30
CA ASN A 161 3.16 9.72 0.40
C ASN A 161 3.44 11.20 0.08
N ARG A 162 3.16 12.07 1.06
CA ARG A 162 3.34 13.53 0.91
C ARG A 162 4.80 13.94 0.64
N ASN A 163 5.75 13.14 1.11
CA ASN A 163 7.18 13.42 1.00
C ASN A 163 7.82 12.84 -0.27
N HIS A 164 7.06 12.09 -1.08
CA HIS A 164 7.61 11.48 -2.29
C HIS A 164 7.84 12.52 -3.39
N PRO A 165 9.03 12.56 -4.05
CA PRO A 165 9.36 13.56 -5.07
C PRO A 165 8.36 13.62 -6.23
N LEU A 166 7.84 12.48 -6.69
CA LEU A 166 6.82 12.43 -7.73
C LEU A 166 5.53 13.12 -7.29
N VAL A 167 5.09 12.90 -6.04
CA VAL A 167 3.89 13.53 -5.48
C VAL A 167 4.07 15.04 -5.39
N ALA A 168 5.24 15.50 -4.92
CA ALA A 168 5.58 16.91 -4.89
C ALA A 168 5.57 17.56 -6.28
N HIS A 169 6.10 16.87 -7.29
CA HIS A 169 6.09 17.32 -8.68
C HIS A 169 4.66 17.42 -9.24
N LEU A 170 3.83 16.40 -9.01
CA LEU A 170 2.44 16.41 -9.47
C LEU A 170 1.61 17.49 -8.77
N ALA A 171 1.81 17.70 -7.47
CA ALA A 171 1.15 18.78 -6.74
C ALA A 171 1.54 20.16 -7.28
N HIS A 172 2.82 20.32 -7.67
CA HIS A 172 3.29 21.54 -8.33
C HIS A 172 2.63 21.75 -9.70
N LEU A 173 2.44 20.69 -10.48
CA LEU A 173 1.74 20.74 -11.76
C LEU A 173 0.25 21.09 -11.57
N VAL A 174 -0.42 20.52 -10.57
CA VAL A 174 -1.83 20.86 -10.23
C VAL A 174 -1.97 22.34 -9.94
N ALA A 175 -1.06 22.92 -9.14
CA ALA A 175 -1.11 24.32 -8.78
C ALA A 175 -0.90 25.28 -9.97
N ASN A 176 -0.04 24.92 -10.94
CA ASN A 176 0.32 25.79 -12.06
C ASN A 176 -0.46 25.50 -13.35
N GLN A 177 -0.94 24.28 -13.53
CA GLN A 177 -1.63 23.79 -14.72
C GLN A 177 -2.77 22.84 -14.30
N PRO A 178 -3.86 23.37 -13.71
CA PRO A 178 -4.92 22.52 -13.13
C PRO A 178 -5.61 21.61 -14.14
N ASP A 179 -5.65 22.00 -15.42
CA ASP A 179 -6.27 21.24 -16.51
C ASP A 179 -5.28 20.34 -17.27
N SER A 180 -4.07 20.15 -16.76
CA SER A 180 -3.06 19.33 -17.41
C SER A 180 -3.50 17.87 -17.54
N GLU A 181 -3.54 17.39 -18.78
CA GLU A 181 -3.82 15.98 -19.10
C GLU A 181 -2.75 15.06 -18.49
N LEU A 182 -1.48 15.51 -18.45
CA LEU A 182 -0.39 14.78 -17.83
C LEU A 182 -0.66 14.45 -16.37
N VAL A 183 -1.27 15.39 -15.61
CA VAL A 183 -1.65 15.14 -14.19
C VAL A 183 -2.69 14.03 -14.11
N THR A 184 -3.71 14.08 -14.97
CA THR A 184 -4.77 13.06 -15.02
C THR A 184 -4.18 11.69 -15.32
N LEU A 185 -3.37 11.58 -16.38
CA LEU A 185 -2.72 10.33 -16.78
C LEU A 185 -1.79 9.78 -15.69
N SER A 186 -1.06 10.68 -15.00
CA SER A 186 -0.15 10.28 -13.92
C SER A 186 -0.92 9.75 -12.70
N ILE A 187 -2.03 10.37 -12.32
CA ILE A 187 -2.88 9.91 -11.22
C ILE A 187 -3.46 8.52 -11.54
N GLU A 188 -3.98 8.34 -12.75
CA GLU A 188 -4.47 7.04 -13.19
C GLU A 188 -3.35 5.98 -13.22
N GLN A 189 -2.15 6.36 -13.66
CA GLN A 189 -1.00 5.47 -13.67
C GLN A 189 -0.57 5.05 -12.25
N LEU A 190 -0.57 5.98 -11.30
CA LEU A 190 -0.29 5.68 -9.90
C LEU A 190 -1.30 4.68 -9.33
N TYR A 191 -2.59 4.89 -9.60
CA TYR A 191 -3.66 4.00 -9.16
C TYR A 191 -3.53 2.60 -9.79
N ASP A 192 -3.35 2.51 -11.10
CA ASP A 192 -3.21 1.23 -11.79
C ASP A 192 -1.94 0.48 -11.36
N SER A 193 -0.84 1.19 -11.12
CA SER A 193 0.37 0.61 -10.57
C SER A 193 0.14 0.01 -9.17
N ALA A 194 -0.62 0.71 -8.33
CA ALA A 194 -0.99 0.21 -7.01
C ALA A 194 -1.91 -1.03 -7.12
N LEU A 195 -2.87 -1.05 -8.05
CA LEU A 195 -3.69 -2.25 -8.33
C LEU A 195 -2.87 -3.44 -8.80
N ILE A 196 -1.84 -3.22 -9.63
CA ILE A 196 -0.93 -4.29 -10.09
C ILE A 196 -0.14 -4.84 -8.91
N GLN A 197 0.39 -3.97 -8.04
CA GLN A 197 1.13 -4.39 -6.85
C GLN A 197 0.29 -5.24 -5.90
N GLU A 198 -1.00 -4.91 -5.78
CA GLU A 198 -1.96 -5.67 -4.99
C GLU A 198 -2.46 -6.95 -5.70
N GLY A 199 -2.10 -7.17 -6.97
CA GLY A 199 -2.65 -8.26 -7.76
C GLY A 199 -4.15 -8.12 -8.06
N LEU A 200 -4.69 -6.90 -8.02
CA LEU A 200 -6.12 -6.60 -8.21
C LEU A 200 -6.43 -6.02 -9.59
N HIS A 201 -5.42 -5.70 -10.40
CA HIS A 201 -5.66 -5.12 -11.73
C HIS A 201 -6.33 -6.14 -12.66
N PRO A 202 -7.50 -5.82 -13.25
CA PRO A 202 -8.25 -6.76 -14.08
C PRO A 202 -7.49 -7.18 -15.35
N ASN A 203 -6.82 -6.24 -16.01
CA ASN A 203 -6.02 -6.48 -17.19
C ASN A 203 -4.82 -5.53 -17.25
N PRO A 204 -3.62 -5.92 -16.78
CA PRO A 204 -2.43 -5.06 -16.78
C PRO A 204 -2.01 -4.55 -18.15
N ALA A 205 -2.42 -5.19 -19.25
CA ALA A 205 -2.11 -4.73 -20.60
C ALA A 205 -2.79 -3.40 -20.96
N ASP A 206 -3.88 -3.04 -20.30
CA ASP A 206 -4.64 -1.82 -20.58
C ASP A 206 -3.87 -0.53 -20.21
N ILE A 207 -2.83 -0.64 -19.39
CA ILE A 207 -1.98 0.51 -19.04
C ILE A 207 -0.93 0.87 -20.11
N LEU A 208 -0.61 -0.07 -21.03
CA LEU A 208 0.48 0.11 -22.00
C LEU A 208 0.30 1.34 -22.91
N PRO A 209 -0.89 1.64 -23.45
CA PRO A 209 -1.07 2.85 -24.26
C PRO A 209 -0.75 4.15 -23.52
N ARG A 210 -1.01 4.21 -22.21
CA ARG A 210 -0.71 5.38 -21.38
C ARG A 210 0.79 5.55 -21.12
N ILE A 211 1.51 4.44 -20.95
CA ILE A 211 2.96 4.47 -20.72
C ILE A 211 3.71 4.96 -22.00
N GLN A 212 3.10 4.79 -23.16
CA GLN A 212 3.72 5.13 -24.45
C GLN A 212 3.45 6.58 -24.91
N GLN A 213 2.58 7.31 -24.21
CA GLN A 213 2.28 8.72 -24.45
C GLN A 213 3.23 9.65 -23.66
#